data_cd00910ff69022788dc2d2fd7faa6707
#
_entry.id   cd00910ff69022788dc2d2fd7faa6707
#
_cell.length_a   1.000
_cell.length_b   1.000
_cell.length_c   1.000
_cell.angle_alpha   90.00
_cell.angle_beta   90.00
_cell.angle_gamma   90.00
#
_symmetry.space_group_name_H-M   'P 1'
#
loop_
_entity.id
_entity.type
_entity.pdbx_description
1 polymer ?
#
loop_
_entity_poly.entity_id
_entity_poly.type
_entity_poly.pdbx_seq_one_letter_code
_entity_poly.pdbx_strand_id
1 'polypeptide(L)'
;MATTEHFYTGNGSTTSFAFTFPYLANVDVKVELDNVLKTENSSGQTNNDYTISNTNIVFNSAPGSGVNVHIYRNTNVDTPQATYAAGSSIRAVDLNNNQTQVLYSTQEAQTQQIRTTDIKDGAVNSTKIENNTIVNADINSSAAIDGSKIQASSGSNSGTMSAANFTKLGGIETGATADQTAAEIRTLVESASDSNVFTDADHTK
;
A
#
# COMPACT_ATOMS: atom_id res chain seq x y z
N MET A 1 -14.67 1.55 22.01
CA MET A 1 -13.91 0.36 21.57
C MET A 1 -12.69 0.25 22.46
N ALA A 2 -12.26 -0.96 22.86
CA ALA A 2 -11.08 -1.10 23.70
C ALA A 2 -9.82 -0.72 22.91
N THR A 3 -8.90 0.03 23.53
CA THR A 3 -7.59 0.31 22.95
C THR A 3 -6.74 -0.95 23.04
N THR A 4 -6.13 -1.38 21.94
CA THR A 4 -5.26 -2.56 21.88
C THR A 4 -3.87 -2.21 21.31
N GLU A 5 -3.68 -1.00 20.82
CA GLU A 5 -2.46 -0.53 20.18
C GLU A 5 -2.24 0.98 20.34
N HIS A 6 -1.00 1.40 20.23
CA HIS A 6 -0.56 2.80 20.23
C HIS A 6 0.50 3.02 19.17
N PHE A 7 0.45 4.18 18.53
CA PHE A 7 1.43 4.64 17.54
C PHE A 7 2.12 5.91 18.00
N TYR A 8 3.43 5.97 17.84
CA TYR A 8 4.26 7.12 18.11
C TYR A 8 5.27 7.33 16.99
N THR A 9 5.84 8.52 16.94
CA THR A 9 6.96 8.83 16.04
C THR A 9 8.20 9.08 16.86
N GLY A 10 9.27 8.38 16.57
CA GLY A 10 10.58 8.57 17.18
C GLY A 10 11.12 9.98 16.90
N ASN A 11 11.88 10.53 17.84
CA ASN A 11 12.52 11.84 17.72
C ASN A 11 14.04 11.81 17.94
N GLY A 12 14.61 10.61 18.05
CA GLY A 12 16.04 10.38 18.31
C GLY A 12 16.51 10.65 19.75
N SER A 13 15.59 11.01 20.66
CA SER A 13 15.94 11.37 22.05
C SER A 13 15.07 10.68 23.09
N THR A 14 13.78 10.49 22.80
CA THR A 14 12.82 9.84 23.71
C THR A 14 13.00 8.34 23.69
N THR A 15 13.18 7.74 24.86
CA THR A 15 13.30 6.28 25.03
C THR A 15 12.06 5.65 25.65
N SER A 16 11.16 6.42 26.28
CA SER A 16 10.01 5.90 27.02
C SER A 16 8.71 6.26 26.31
N PHE A 17 7.87 5.25 26.04
CA PHE A 17 6.60 5.39 25.35
C PHE A 17 5.51 4.68 26.13
N ALA A 18 4.44 5.39 26.48
CA ALA A 18 3.35 4.86 27.31
C ALA A 18 2.36 4.05 26.48
N PHE A 19 1.73 3.05 27.10
CA PHE A 19 0.56 2.37 26.55
C PHE A 19 -0.51 2.22 27.66
N THR A 20 -1.77 2.08 27.25
CA THR A 20 -2.90 2.08 28.19
C THR A 20 -3.72 0.79 28.18
N PHE A 21 -3.48 -0.09 27.22
CA PHE A 21 -4.21 -1.35 27.16
C PHE A 21 -3.74 -2.32 28.27
N PRO A 22 -4.68 -3.04 28.91
CA PRO A 22 -4.35 -4.11 29.84
C PRO A 22 -3.82 -5.34 29.10
N TYR A 23 -3.01 -6.16 29.74
CA TYR A 23 -2.42 -7.40 29.21
C TYR A 23 -2.32 -8.47 30.30
N LEU A 24 -2.21 -9.75 29.92
CA LEU A 24 -2.09 -10.88 30.85
C LEU A 24 -0.64 -11.18 31.23
N ALA A 25 0.26 -11.07 30.27
CA ALA A 25 1.69 -11.30 30.47
C ALA A 25 2.52 -10.33 29.60
N ASN A 26 3.76 -10.01 30.03
CA ASN A 26 4.65 -9.14 29.26
C ASN A 26 4.84 -9.61 27.82
N VAL A 27 4.91 -10.91 27.63
CA VAL A 27 5.06 -11.52 26.28
C VAL A 27 3.94 -11.16 25.32
N ASP A 28 2.76 -10.76 25.83
CA ASP A 28 1.63 -10.32 25.02
C ASP A 28 1.81 -8.88 24.49
N VAL A 29 2.71 -8.10 25.07
CA VAL A 29 3.01 -6.74 24.61
C VAL A 29 4.10 -6.81 23.56
N LYS A 30 3.79 -6.36 22.35
CA LYS A 30 4.68 -6.35 21.20
C LYS A 30 5.05 -4.93 20.81
N VAL A 31 6.25 -4.78 20.30
CA VAL A 31 6.78 -3.49 19.82
C VAL A 31 7.41 -3.67 18.47
N GLU A 32 7.09 -2.78 17.56
CA GLU A 32 7.71 -2.70 16.23
C GLU A 32 8.28 -1.31 15.99
N LEU A 33 9.39 -1.25 15.28
CA LEU A 33 9.94 -0.03 14.72
C LEU A 33 9.95 -0.16 13.19
N ASP A 34 9.20 0.70 12.50
CA ASP A 34 9.01 0.65 11.04
C ASP A 34 8.60 -0.76 10.56
N ASN A 35 7.65 -1.40 11.27
CA ASN A 35 7.15 -2.76 11.05
C ASN A 35 8.20 -3.88 11.30
N VAL A 36 9.32 -3.58 11.95
CA VAL A 36 10.30 -4.58 12.38
C VAL A 36 10.09 -4.89 13.85
N LEU A 37 9.70 -6.14 14.15
CA LEU A 37 9.47 -6.61 15.51
C LEU A 37 10.74 -6.47 16.35
N LYS A 38 10.60 -5.94 17.55
CA LYS A 38 11.65 -5.74 18.55
C LYS A 38 11.55 -6.77 19.67
N THR A 39 12.66 -7.00 20.35
CA THR A 39 12.76 -8.03 21.40
C THR A 39 12.81 -7.39 22.77
N GLU A 40 11.94 -7.87 23.68
CA GLU A 40 11.95 -7.47 25.09
C GLU A 40 13.19 -8.02 25.82
N ASN A 41 13.78 -7.19 26.66
CA ASN A 41 14.76 -7.65 27.66
C ASN A 41 14.02 -8.47 28.73
N SER A 42 14.31 -9.77 28.80
CA SER A 42 13.90 -10.59 29.93
C SER A 42 14.64 -10.16 31.20
N SER A 43 14.14 -10.58 32.37
CA SER A 43 14.78 -10.26 33.65
C SER A 43 16.29 -10.59 33.64
N GLY A 44 17.12 -9.56 33.87
CA GLY A 44 18.58 -9.68 33.87
C GLY A 44 19.28 -9.57 32.52
N GLN A 45 18.53 -9.37 31.41
CA GLN A 45 19.08 -9.11 30.07
C GLN A 45 19.09 -7.61 29.80
N THR A 46 20.12 -7.13 29.09
CA THR A 46 20.26 -5.71 28.68
C THR A 46 20.68 -5.56 27.22
N ASN A 47 20.75 -6.68 26.50
CA ASN A 47 21.25 -6.73 25.11
C ASN A 47 20.16 -6.78 24.04
N ASN A 48 18.89 -6.82 24.42
CA ASN A 48 17.74 -6.72 23.53
C ASN A 48 17.32 -5.25 23.35
N ASP A 49 16.18 -5.03 22.68
CA ASP A 49 15.80 -3.69 22.21
C ASP A 49 15.16 -2.83 23.30
N TYR A 50 14.29 -3.41 24.15
CA TYR A 50 13.50 -2.66 25.12
C TYR A 50 13.15 -3.46 26.38
N THR A 51 12.67 -2.76 27.39
CA THR A 51 12.11 -3.32 28.63
C THR A 51 10.70 -2.78 28.85
N ILE A 52 9.80 -3.60 29.40
CA ILE A 52 8.48 -3.17 29.87
C ILE A 52 8.59 -2.74 31.33
N SER A 53 8.27 -1.48 31.61
CA SER A 53 8.20 -0.92 32.95
C SER A 53 6.81 -0.39 33.23
N ASN A 54 6.02 -1.15 33.99
CA ASN A 54 4.60 -0.90 34.21
C ASN A 54 3.84 -0.78 32.86
N THR A 55 3.38 0.42 32.53
CA THR A 55 2.66 0.74 31.26
C THR A 55 3.52 1.54 30.30
N ASN A 56 4.85 1.36 30.36
CA ASN A 56 5.77 2.03 29.46
C ASN A 56 6.70 1.02 28.80
N ILE A 57 6.94 1.21 27.51
CA ILE A 57 8.04 0.63 26.79
C ILE A 57 9.25 1.54 26.98
N VAL A 58 10.36 1.00 27.47
CA VAL A 58 11.61 1.72 27.64
C VAL A 58 12.67 1.12 26.73
N PHE A 59 13.01 1.81 25.67
CA PHE A 59 14.05 1.38 24.71
C PHE A 59 15.45 1.59 25.30
N ASN A 60 16.35 0.67 24.99
CA ASN A 60 17.78 0.82 25.33
C ASN A 60 18.44 1.96 24.54
N SER A 61 17.96 2.21 23.32
CA SER A 61 18.36 3.33 22.45
C SER A 61 17.12 4.02 21.90
N ALA A 62 17.10 5.34 21.91
CA ALA A 62 15.95 6.10 21.39
C ALA A 62 15.69 5.78 19.90
N PRO A 63 14.44 5.49 19.53
CA PRO A 63 14.07 5.39 18.12
C PRO A 63 14.41 6.66 17.35
N GLY A 64 15.02 6.51 16.17
CA GLY A 64 15.45 7.61 15.33
C GLY A 64 14.33 8.59 14.97
N SER A 65 14.68 9.79 14.55
CA SER A 65 13.68 10.79 14.11
C SER A 65 12.93 10.27 12.89
N GLY A 66 11.59 10.29 12.95
CA GLY A 66 10.69 9.83 11.88
C GLY A 66 10.38 8.34 11.91
N VAL A 67 11.06 7.53 12.75
CA VAL A 67 10.76 6.10 12.91
C VAL A 67 9.37 5.91 13.52
N ASN A 68 8.54 5.08 12.90
CA ASN A 68 7.25 4.71 13.45
C ASN A 68 7.43 3.70 14.57
N VAL A 69 6.90 4.02 15.75
CA VAL A 69 6.89 3.14 16.94
C VAL A 69 5.48 2.62 17.12
N HIS A 70 5.28 1.32 16.93
CA HIS A 70 4.01 0.64 17.13
C HIS A 70 4.08 -0.26 18.35
N ILE A 71 3.23 -0.03 19.34
CA ILE A 71 3.10 -0.81 20.58
C ILE A 71 1.70 -1.42 20.56
N TYR A 72 1.63 -2.74 20.65
CA TYR A 72 0.33 -3.43 20.56
C TYR A 72 0.29 -4.67 21.43
N ARG A 73 -0.92 -5.10 21.75
CA ARG A 73 -1.18 -6.36 22.43
C ARG A 73 -1.40 -7.46 21.39
N ASN A 74 -0.73 -8.59 21.61
CA ASN A 74 -0.95 -9.83 20.88
C ASN A 74 -1.04 -10.97 21.90
N THR A 75 -2.24 -11.20 22.39
CA THR A 75 -2.52 -12.17 23.47
C THR A 75 -2.23 -13.59 22.97
N ASN A 76 -1.36 -14.30 23.69
CA ASN A 76 -1.08 -15.69 23.38
C ASN A 76 -2.32 -16.56 23.60
N VAL A 77 -2.76 -17.25 22.56
CA VAL A 77 -3.94 -18.15 22.56
C VAL A 77 -3.59 -19.60 22.26
N ASP A 78 -2.30 -19.95 22.18
CA ASP A 78 -1.86 -21.32 21.90
C ASP A 78 -2.23 -22.29 23.00
N THR A 79 -2.27 -21.78 24.25
CA THR A 79 -2.70 -22.53 25.41
C THR A 79 -3.60 -21.70 26.31
N PRO A 80 -4.62 -22.28 26.96
CA PRO A 80 -5.43 -21.56 27.93
C PRO A 80 -4.60 -21.17 29.17
N GLN A 81 -4.95 -20.07 29.81
CA GLN A 81 -4.30 -19.59 31.05
C GLN A 81 -4.40 -20.62 32.19
N ALA A 82 -5.47 -21.40 32.20
CA ALA A 82 -5.65 -22.50 33.14
C ALA A 82 -6.37 -23.67 32.49
N THR A 83 -5.93 -24.89 32.85
CA THR A 83 -6.58 -26.15 32.47
C THR A 83 -7.16 -26.83 33.71
N TYR A 84 -8.32 -27.47 33.55
CA TYR A 84 -9.03 -28.13 34.65
C TYR A 84 -9.01 -29.63 34.47
N ALA A 85 -8.50 -30.36 35.49
CA ALA A 85 -8.60 -31.80 35.53
C ALA A 85 -9.97 -32.23 36.11
N ALA A 86 -10.41 -33.43 35.73
CA ALA A 86 -11.67 -33.96 36.29
C ALA A 86 -11.59 -34.08 37.83
N GLY A 87 -12.59 -33.53 38.52
CA GLY A 87 -12.64 -33.51 40.00
C GLY A 87 -11.83 -32.42 40.66
N SER A 88 -11.15 -31.53 39.92
CA SER A 88 -10.41 -30.39 40.50
C SER A 88 -11.35 -29.27 40.91
N SER A 89 -10.96 -28.51 41.92
CA SER A 89 -11.65 -27.25 42.28
C SER A 89 -11.33 -26.19 41.24
N ILE A 90 -12.35 -25.46 40.80
CA ILE A 90 -12.20 -24.33 39.88
C ILE A 90 -12.10 -23.04 40.69
N ARG A 91 -10.99 -22.31 40.55
CA ARG A 91 -10.84 -20.98 41.14
C ARG A 91 -11.43 -19.92 40.24
N ALA A 92 -12.09 -18.93 40.81
CA ALA A 92 -12.67 -17.84 40.03
C ALA A 92 -11.63 -17.08 39.22
N VAL A 93 -10.41 -16.93 39.74
CA VAL A 93 -9.31 -16.27 39.02
C VAL A 93 -8.90 -17.01 37.75
N ASP A 94 -8.85 -18.34 37.79
CA ASP A 94 -8.47 -19.17 36.64
C ASP A 94 -9.53 -19.08 35.53
N LEU A 95 -10.82 -19.09 35.94
CA LEU A 95 -11.92 -18.93 34.99
C LEU A 95 -11.90 -17.52 34.35
N ASN A 96 -11.71 -16.48 35.17
CA ASN A 96 -11.67 -15.11 34.70
C ASN A 96 -10.48 -14.88 33.76
N ASN A 97 -9.31 -15.46 34.05
CA ASN A 97 -8.14 -15.33 33.17
C ASN A 97 -8.38 -15.99 31.81
N ASN A 98 -8.99 -17.18 31.77
CA ASN A 98 -9.37 -17.81 30.52
C ASN A 98 -10.36 -16.96 29.70
N GLN A 99 -11.37 -16.38 30.36
CA GLN A 99 -12.32 -15.49 29.70
C GLN A 99 -11.67 -14.19 29.23
N THR A 100 -10.77 -13.62 30.04
CA THR A 100 -10.01 -12.42 29.67
C THR A 100 -9.10 -12.67 28.48
N GLN A 101 -8.46 -13.85 28.41
CA GLN A 101 -7.64 -14.25 27.26
C GLN A 101 -8.47 -14.24 25.95
N VAL A 102 -9.65 -14.85 25.95
CA VAL A 102 -10.56 -14.85 24.79
C VAL A 102 -11.04 -13.43 24.48
N LEU A 103 -11.42 -12.65 25.49
CA LEU A 103 -11.88 -11.28 25.31
C LEU A 103 -10.78 -10.43 24.65
N TYR A 104 -9.53 -10.54 25.13
CA TYR A 104 -8.42 -9.75 24.61
C TYR A 104 -8.11 -10.11 23.16
N SER A 105 -8.03 -11.39 22.82
CA SER A 105 -7.79 -11.82 21.44
C SER A 105 -8.92 -11.38 20.49
N THR A 106 -10.17 -11.38 20.96
CA THR A 106 -11.29 -10.88 20.15
C THR A 106 -11.23 -9.36 19.95
N GLN A 107 -10.82 -8.59 20.96
CA GLN A 107 -10.61 -7.15 20.83
C GLN A 107 -9.50 -6.84 19.82
N GLU A 108 -8.41 -7.59 19.85
CA GLU A 108 -7.28 -7.47 18.91
C GLU A 108 -7.73 -7.73 17.48
N ALA A 109 -8.49 -8.80 17.24
CA ALA A 109 -9.04 -9.10 15.92
C ALA A 109 -9.97 -8.01 15.36
N GLN A 110 -10.57 -7.17 16.22
CA GLN A 110 -11.47 -6.09 15.82
C GLN A 110 -10.76 -4.74 15.63
N THR A 111 -9.63 -4.53 16.28
CA THR A 111 -9.02 -3.20 16.42
C THR A 111 -7.65 -3.07 15.77
N GLN A 112 -6.89 -4.16 15.67
CA GLN A 112 -5.57 -4.13 15.06
C GLN A 112 -5.64 -3.89 13.55
N GLN A 113 -4.71 -3.10 13.06
CA GLN A 113 -4.57 -2.84 11.62
C GLN A 113 -4.15 -4.13 10.90
N ILE A 114 -4.76 -4.37 9.74
CA ILE A 114 -4.32 -5.44 8.84
C ILE A 114 -3.02 -4.99 8.16
N ARG A 115 -1.94 -5.72 8.41
CA ARG A 115 -0.62 -5.45 7.83
C ARG A 115 -0.42 -6.24 6.53
N THR A 116 0.56 -5.82 5.75
CA THR A 116 0.91 -6.53 4.50
C THR A 116 1.23 -8.01 4.75
N THR A 117 1.87 -8.33 5.90
CA THR A 117 2.19 -9.70 6.31
C THR A 117 0.97 -10.55 6.67
N ASP A 118 -0.16 -9.91 7.01
CA ASP A 118 -1.41 -10.59 7.38
C ASP A 118 -2.22 -10.99 6.14
N ILE A 119 -1.87 -10.42 4.99
CA ILE A 119 -2.49 -10.72 3.71
C ILE A 119 -1.61 -11.70 2.94
N LYS A 120 -2.07 -12.95 2.82
CA LYS A 120 -1.37 -13.97 2.04
C LYS A 120 -1.26 -13.56 0.58
N ASP A 121 -0.13 -13.87 -0.06
CA ASP A 121 0.08 -13.64 -1.49
C ASP A 121 -1.08 -14.22 -2.33
N GLY A 122 -1.63 -13.39 -3.24
CA GLY A 122 -2.77 -13.74 -4.06
C GLY A 122 -4.13 -13.76 -3.34
N ALA A 123 -4.19 -13.44 -2.05
CA ALA A 123 -5.45 -13.37 -1.30
C ALA A 123 -6.37 -12.25 -1.79
N VAL A 124 -5.79 -11.14 -2.27
CA VAL A 124 -6.54 -10.05 -2.90
C VAL A 124 -6.55 -10.26 -4.42
N ASN A 125 -7.69 -10.54 -4.96
CA ASN A 125 -7.92 -10.77 -6.39
C ASN A 125 -9.17 -10.00 -6.86
N SER A 126 -9.51 -10.10 -8.14
CA SER A 126 -10.65 -9.36 -8.74
C SER A 126 -12.00 -9.62 -8.05
N THR A 127 -12.18 -10.76 -7.38
CA THR A 127 -13.42 -11.07 -6.64
C THR A 127 -13.48 -10.39 -5.28
N LYS A 128 -12.36 -9.87 -4.78
CA LYS A 128 -12.24 -9.17 -3.49
C LYS A 128 -12.28 -7.66 -3.64
N ILE A 129 -12.07 -7.17 -4.85
CA ILE A 129 -12.14 -5.75 -5.18
C ILE A 129 -13.46 -5.54 -5.90
N GLU A 130 -14.35 -4.74 -5.31
CA GLU A 130 -15.61 -4.38 -5.92
C GLU A 130 -15.34 -3.58 -7.22
N ASN A 131 -16.10 -3.86 -8.28
CA ASN A 131 -15.96 -3.16 -9.55
C ASN A 131 -16.16 -1.65 -9.35
N ASN A 132 -15.34 -0.85 -10.03
CA ASN A 132 -15.35 0.62 -9.99
C ASN A 132 -14.97 1.25 -8.65
N THR A 133 -14.39 0.50 -7.70
CA THR A 133 -13.95 1.04 -6.41
C THR A 133 -12.54 1.63 -6.46
N ILE A 134 -11.66 1.12 -7.33
CA ILE A 134 -10.32 1.69 -7.53
C ILE A 134 -10.45 2.94 -8.40
N VAL A 135 -10.19 4.09 -7.83
CA VAL A 135 -10.20 5.40 -8.50
C VAL A 135 -8.79 5.95 -8.68
N ASN A 136 -8.67 7.03 -9.46
CA ASN A 136 -7.35 7.60 -9.76
C ASN A 136 -6.56 8.03 -8.51
N ALA A 137 -7.24 8.39 -7.43
CA ALA A 137 -6.61 8.76 -6.16
C ALA A 137 -5.94 7.56 -5.45
N ASP A 138 -6.40 6.33 -5.72
CA ASP A 138 -5.86 5.11 -5.12
C ASP A 138 -4.58 4.63 -5.83
N ILE A 139 -4.28 5.21 -6.99
CA ILE A 139 -3.10 4.89 -7.77
C ILE A 139 -2.02 5.93 -7.49
N ASN A 140 -0.87 5.48 -7.00
CA ASN A 140 0.27 6.36 -6.79
C ASN A 140 0.64 7.08 -8.09
N SER A 141 0.81 8.40 -8.07
CA SER A 141 1.15 9.21 -9.26
C SER A 141 2.50 8.80 -9.91
N SER A 142 3.36 8.12 -9.15
CA SER A 142 4.63 7.57 -9.63
C SER A 142 4.55 6.08 -9.97
N ALA A 143 3.34 5.48 -9.97
CA ALA A 143 3.18 4.07 -10.33
C ALA A 143 3.52 3.87 -11.81
N ALA A 144 4.55 3.08 -12.09
CA ALA A 144 4.92 2.68 -13.45
C ALA A 144 3.99 1.54 -13.91
N ILE A 145 2.76 1.87 -14.30
CA ILE A 145 1.81 0.88 -14.80
C ILE A 145 2.22 0.50 -16.23
N ASP A 146 2.58 -0.78 -16.42
CA ASP A 146 2.93 -1.30 -17.74
C ASP A 146 1.78 -1.09 -18.75
N GLY A 147 2.09 -0.53 -19.92
CA GLY A 147 1.11 -0.26 -20.97
C GLY A 147 0.33 -1.51 -21.43
N SER A 148 0.87 -2.72 -21.23
CA SER A 148 0.17 -3.98 -21.50
C SER A 148 -1.06 -4.20 -20.60
N LYS A 149 -1.15 -3.48 -19.48
CA LYS A 149 -2.29 -3.54 -18.54
C LYS A 149 -3.39 -2.53 -18.89
N ILE A 150 -3.12 -1.63 -19.83
CA ILE A 150 -4.05 -0.61 -20.28
C ILE A 150 -4.50 -0.97 -21.69
N GLN A 151 -5.80 -0.95 -21.94
CA GLN A 151 -6.36 -1.25 -23.25
C GLN A 151 -5.76 -0.31 -24.32
N ALA A 152 -5.38 -0.87 -25.47
CA ALA A 152 -4.98 -0.05 -26.62
C ALA A 152 -6.14 0.83 -27.11
N SER A 153 -5.84 2.06 -27.52
CA SER A 153 -6.83 2.95 -28.10
C SER A 153 -7.37 2.40 -29.42
N SER A 154 -8.66 2.58 -29.66
CA SER A 154 -9.35 2.23 -30.89
C SER A 154 -10.32 3.34 -31.28
N GLY A 155 -11.01 3.24 -32.42
CA GLY A 155 -12.03 4.20 -32.79
C GLY A 155 -13.21 4.36 -31.81
N SER A 156 -13.36 3.41 -30.88
CA SER A 156 -14.44 3.39 -29.87
C SER A 156 -13.96 3.54 -28.43
N ASN A 157 -12.68 3.33 -28.15
CA ASN A 157 -12.13 3.34 -26.79
C ASN A 157 -10.89 4.21 -26.70
N SER A 158 -10.84 5.06 -25.67
CA SER A 158 -9.59 5.72 -25.25
C SER A 158 -8.67 4.72 -24.56
N GLY A 159 -7.38 4.76 -24.89
CA GLY A 159 -6.39 3.86 -24.33
C GLY A 159 -4.97 4.33 -24.61
N THR A 160 -3.99 3.46 -24.42
CA THR A 160 -2.59 3.76 -24.76
C THR A 160 -2.35 3.62 -26.25
N MET A 161 -1.53 4.52 -26.79
CA MET A 161 -1.09 4.45 -28.19
C MET A 161 0.02 3.40 -28.33
N SER A 162 -0.02 2.56 -29.39
CA SER A 162 1.08 1.65 -29.69
C SER A 162 2.33 2.42 -30.13
N ALA A 163 3.53 1.86 -29.92
CA ALA A 163 4.77 2.44 -30.38
C ALA A 163 4.77 2.72 -31.91
N ALA A 164 4.16 1.84 -32.69
CA ALA A 164 4.02 2.02 -34.13
C ALA A 164 3.13 3.24 -34.49
N ASN A 165 2.04 3.44 -33.77
CA ASN A 165 1.16 4.60 -33.99
C ASN A 165 1.82 5.90 -33.50
N PHE A 166 2.57 5.85 -32.40
CA PHE A 166 3.36 6.99 -31.94
C PHE A 166 4.40 7.43 -32.97
N THR A 167 5.12 6.47 -33.57
CA THR A 167 6.10 6.74 -34.64
C THR A 167 5.40 7.35 -35.88
N LYS A 168 4.24 6.83 -36.28
CA LYS A 168 3.46 7.41 -37.38
C LYS A 168 3.02 8.83 -37.06
N LEU A 169 2.53 9.09 -35.84
CA LEU A 169 2.14 10.43 -35.42
C LEU A 169 3.30 11.41 -35.42
N GLY A 170 4.48 10.97 -34.99
CA GLY A 170 5.71 11.78 -35.05
C GLY A 170 6.19 12.13 -36.47
N GLY A 171 5.75 11.37 -37.46
CA GLY A 171 6.02 11.64 -38.88
C GLY A 171 5.01 12.59 -39.56
N ILE A 172 3.95 12.99 -38.85
CA ILE A 172 2.98 13.96 -39.34
C ILE A 172 3.52 15.37 -39.12
N GLU A 173 3.57 16.16 -40.17
CA GLU A 173 4.06 17.53 -40.10
C GLU A 173 3.18 18.45 -39.23
N THR A 174 3.77 19.47 -38.63
CA THR A 174 3.06 20.44 -37.82
C THR A 174 2.07 21.22 -38.69
N GLY A 175 0.79 21.14 -38.34
CA GLY A 175 -0.29 21.80 -39.06
C GLY A 175 -1.00 20.92 -40.07
N ALA A 176 -0.68 19.63 -40.16
CA ALA A 176 -1.47 18.68 -40.96
C ALA A 176 -2.89 18.59 -40.42
N THR A 177 -3.87 18.95 -41.24
CA THR A 177 -5.29 19.00 -40.85
C THR A 177 -6.13 17.93 -41.54
N ALA A 178 -6.31 18.02 -42.81
CA ALA A 178 -7.05 17.08 -43.66
C ALA A 178 -6.23 16.74 -44.90
N ASP A 179 -6.63 15.69 -45.59
CA ASP A 179 -6.07 15.39 -46.90
C ASP A 179 -6.18 16.62 -47.79
N GLN A 180 -5.14 16.91 -48.57
CA GLN A 180 -5.13 18.04 -49.47
C GLN A 180 -6.22 17.90 -50.51
N THR A 181 -6.93 18.97 -50.76
CA THR A 181 -7.93 19.02 -51.83
C THR A 181 -7.27 19.02 -53.22
N ALA A 182 -7.98 18.61 -54.25
CA ALA A 182 -7.48 18.66 -55.61
C ALA A 182 -7.02 20.07 -56.05
N ALA A 183 -7.65 21.13 -55.52
CA ALA A 183 -7.25 22.51 -55.73
C ALA A 183 -5.91 22.88 -55.09
N GLU A 184 -5.70 22.44 -53.83
CA GLU A 184 -4.48 22.65 -53.09
C GLU A 184 -3.31 21.88 -53.71
N ILE A 185 -3.52 20.62 -54.12
CA ILE A 185 -2.51 19.82 -54.83
C ILE A 185 -2.10 20.52 -56.13
N ARG A 186 -3.08 21.01 -56.91
CA ARG A 186 -2.82 21.74 -58.15
C ARG A 186 -1.95 22.98 -57.89
N THR A 187 -2.31 23.79 -56.93
CA THR A 187 -1.57 25.00 -56.58
C THR A 187 -0.13 24.67 -56.09
N LEU A 188 0.06 23.60 -55.32
CA LEU A 188 1.38 23.15 -54.90
C LEU A 188 2.23 22.68 -56.09
N VAL A 189 1.66 21.92 -56.99
CA VAL A 189 2.35 21.42 -58.17
C VAL A 189 2.73 22.57 -59.12
N GLU A 190 1.82 23.54 -59.35
CA GLU A 190 2.07 24.72 -60.19
C GLU A 190 3.12 25.67 -59.57
N SER A 191 3.23 25.71 -58.25
CA SER A 191 4.24 26.53 -57.55
C SER A 191 5.65 25.91 -57.50
N ALA A 192 5.79 24.64 -57.79
CA ALA A 192 7.06 23.93 -57.76
C ALA A 192 7.93 24.39 -58.94
N SER A 193 9.09 24.99 -58.61
CA SER A 193 9.99 25.61 -59.63
C SER A 193 10.74 24.61 -60.55
N ASP A 194 10.71 23.33 -60.20
CA ASP A 194 11.38 22.23 -60.88
C ASP A 194 10.41 21.17 -61.42
N SER A 195 9.09 21.41 -61.30
CA SER A 195 8.07 20.51 -61.83
C SER A 195 7.77 20.84 -63.31
N ASN A 196 7.78 19.82 -64.14
CA ASN A 196 7.36 19.96 -65.57
C ASN A 196 5.84 19.77 -65.66
N VAL A 197 5.08 20.78 -65.19
CA VAL A 197 3.63 20.73 -65.08
C VAL A 197 3.01 21.38 -66.30
N PHE A 198 2.02 20.70 -66.89
CA PHE A 198 1.11 21.33 -67.86
C PHE A 198 0.16 22.28 -67.15
N THR A 199 0.31 23.57 -67.35
CA THR A 199 -0.57 24.61 -66.83
C THR A 199 -1.83 24.75 -67.68
N ASP A 200 -2.88 25.40 -67.15
CA ASP A 200 -4.10 25.70 -67.91
C ASP A 200 -3.77 26.56 -69.18
N ALA A 201 -2.66 27.31 -69.14
CA ALA A 201 -2.20 28.07 -70.29
C ALA A 201 -1.63 27.17 -71.41
N ASP A 202 -1.09 26.01 -71.09
CA ASP A 202 -0.58 25.05 -72.05
C ASP A 202 -1.70 24.27 -72.76
N HIS A 203 -2.88 24.17 -72.14
CA HIS A 203 -4.07 23.53 -72.71
C HIS A 203 -4.80 24.40 -73.72
N THR A 204 -4.45 25.69 -73.83
CA THR A 204 -5.09 26.64 -74.72
C THR A 204 -4.33 26.91 -76.03
N LYS A 205 -3.22 26.20 -76.21
CA LYS A 205 -2.46 26.19 -77.47
C LYS A 205 -2.95 25.03 -78.34
#